data_f65e19d5bc60092eb2e012e70ee67a10
#
_entry.id   f65e19d5bc60092eb2e012e70ee67a10
#
_cell.length_a   1.000
_cell.length_b   1.000
_cell.length_c   1.000
_cell.angle_alpha   90.00
_cell.angle_beta   90.00
_cell.angle_gamma   90.00
#
_symmetry.space_group_name_H-M   'P 1'
#
loop_
_entity.id
_entity.type
_entity.pdbx_description
1 polymer ?
#
loop_
_entity_poly.entity_id
_entity_poly.type
_entity_poly.pdbx_seq_one_letter_code
_entity_poly.pdbx_strand_id
1 'polypeptide(L)'
;MDKIDFVLPWVDGSDSAWIKQRNEYLGIKNDQTQDSRFRDWENLQYWFRGVEKFAPWVNHIYFVTWGHIPSWLNTDHPKLTVVKHEDYIPKQYLPTFSSHPIELNMHRIRGLSEQFVYFNDDTFIINKMEPEDFFRNGLPRDYCIETALVQDDINNPFACIIMNNAALVNMHYSKREVIGRNWKKWFHPAYGKMVFRNMLMLPYREFSSFKYSHISSSFLKSTFEEVWREEGEVLDRVCRTRFRSPGDVNQYVMKYWQYMEGKYEPQSPKIGKFFTIGLHDRQIHDVLRNQKCKILCINDTENIGDFRQQKRNIKDSFESILPEKSAFELSYKDSGGMYDKKCD
;
A
#
# COMPACT_ATOMS: atom_id res chain seq x y z
N MET A 1 21.84 5.72 -11.26
CA MET A 1 20.79 4.90 -10.63
C MET A 1 19.47 5.46 -11.11
N ASP A 2 18.54 4.60 -11.47
CA ASP A 2 17.20 5.04 -11.83
C ASP A 2 16.52 5.64 -10.61
N LYS A 3 15.67 6.64 -10.84
CA LYS A 3 14.93 7.30 -9.75
C LYS A 3 13.83 6.37 -9.27
N ILE A 4 13.76 6.12 -7.97
CA ILE A 4 12.71 5.35 -7.32
C ILE A 4 11.95 6.27 -6.39
N ASP A 5 10.66 6.46 -6.66
CA ASP A 5 9.78 7.27 -5.84
C ASP A 5 8.92 6.39 -4.93
N PHE A 6 8.47 6.96 -3.81
CA PHE A 6 7.50 6.32 -2.92
C PHE A 6 6.16 7.04 -3.00
N VAL A 7 5.09 6.27 -3.02
CA VAL A 7 3.71 6.78 -2.99
C VAL A 7 3.03 6.24 -1.74
N LEU A 8 2.56 7.16 -0.89
CA LEU A 8 1.91 6.86 0.38
C LEU A 8 0.54 7.54 0.44
N PRO A 9 -0.56 6.85 0.16
CA PRO A 9 -1.91 7.33 0.47
C PRO A 9 -2.17 7.28 1.97
N TRP A 10 -2.87 8.31 2.44
CA TRP A 10 -3.33 8.41 3.82
C TRP A 10 -4.61 9.21 3.91
N VAL A 11 -5.47 8.86 4.85
CA VAL A 11 -6.69 9.60 5.16
C VAL A 11 -6.81 9.80 6.67
N ASP A 12 -7.13 11.02 7.07
CA ASP A 12 -7.53 11.31 8.45
C ASP A 12 -9.01 10.93 8.62
N GLY A 13 -9.23 9.77 9.24
CA GLY A 13 -10.57 9.28 9.53
C GLY A 13 -11.29 10.08 10.64
N SER A 14 -10.63 11.04 11.30
CA SER A 14 -11.20 11.96 12.28
C SER A 14 -11.58 13.32 11.70
N ASP A 15 -11.21 13.61 10.45
CA ASP A 15 -11.54 14.86 9.77
C ASP A 15 -13.06 15.01 9.59
N SER A 16 -13.64 16.03 10.24
CA SER A 16 -15.08 16.24 10.26
C SER A 16 -15.67 16.55 8.88
N ALA A 17 -14.92 17.24 8.00
CA ALA A 17 -15.38 17.56 6.66
C ALA A 17 -15.39 16.32 5.77
N TRP A 18 -14.37 15.48 5.88
CA TRP A 18 -14.30 14.20 5.19
C TRP A 18 -15.40 13.24 5.66
N ILE A 19 -15.60 13.10 6.99
CA ILE A 19 -16.67 12.27 7.57
C ILE A 19 -18.04 12.73 7.06
N LYS A 20 -18.31 14.04 7.10
CA LYS A 20 -19.57 14.62 6.62
C LYS A 20 -19.82 14.27 5.17
N GLN A 21 -18.82 14.51 4.29
CA GLN A 21 -18.96 14.23 2.86
C GLN A 21 -19.19 12.73 2.63
N ARG A 22 -18.43 11.85 3.30
CA ARG A 22 -18.59 10.41 3.20
C ARG A 22 -19.98 9.93 3.60
N ASN A 23 -20.48 10.44 4.74
CA ASN A 23 -21.77 10.04 5.28
C ASN A 23 -22.95 10.55 4.45
N GLU A 24 -22.83 11.73 3.82
CA GLU A 24 -23.79 12.22 2.84
C GLU A 24 -23.97 11.24 1.67
N TYR A 25 -22.85 10.69 1.12
CA TYR A 25 -22.90 9.70 0.04
C TYR A 25 -23.39 8.30 0.50
N LEU A 26 -23.25 7.98 1.79
CA LEU A 26 -23.78 6.75 2.37
C LEU A 26 -25.25 6.86 2.80
N GLY A 27 -25.81 8.08 2.83
CA GLY A 27 -27.14 8.33 3.37
C GLY A 27 -27.24 8.14 4.90
N ILE A 28 -26.11 8.26 5.62
CA ILE A 28 -26.01 8.07 7.06
C ILE A 28 -26.07 9.44 7.74
N LYS A 29 -26.94 9.59 8.77
CA LYS A 29 -27.10 10.82 9.55
C LYS A 29 -26.19 10.91 10.79
N ASN A 30 -25.10 10.14 10.86
CA ASN A 30 -24.21 10.10 12.02
C ASN A 30 -22.88 10.81 11.68
N ASP A 31 -22.37 11.60 12.64
CA ASP A 31 -21.13 12.36 12.50
C ASP A 31 -19.87 11.57 12.89
N GLN A 32 -19.97 10.25 13.06
CA GLN A 32 -18.86 9.40 13.42
C GLN A 32 -18.68 8.26 12.41
N THR A 33 -17.44 7.92 12.09
CA THR A 33 -17.12 6.66 11.45
C THR A 33 -16.67 5.63 12.50
N GLN A 34 -17.30 4.46 12.51
CA GLN A 34 -16.90 3.34 13.35
C GLN A 34 -15.99 2.34 12.62
N ASP A 35 -15.62 2.66 11.38
CA ASP A 35 -14.83 1.77 10.54
C ASP A 35 -13.37 1.74 11.02
N SER A 36 -12.90 0.58 11.46
CA SER A 36 -11.54 0.34 11.96
C SER A 36 -10.45 0.79 10.97
N ARG A 37 -10.75 0.76 9.67
CA ARG A 37 -9.83 1.18 8.60
C ARG A 37 -9.42 2.65 8.67
N PHE A 38 -10.16 3.48 9.39
CA PHE A 38 -9.92 4.92 9.50
C PHE A 38 -9.49 5.32 10.92
N ARG A 39 -9.13 4.35 11.78
CA ARG A 39 -8.69 4.61 13.14
C ARG A 39 -7.26 5.14 13.14
N ASP A 40 -7.02 6.25 13.85
CA ASP A 40 -5.68 6.84 13.95
C ASP A 40 -4.85 6.16 15.05
N TRP A 41 -3.82 5.46 14.63
CA TRP A 41 -2.82 4.83 15.50
C TRP A 41 -1.70 5.78 15.93
N GLU A 42 -1.68 7.03 15.45
CA GLU A 42 -0.60 8.01 15.67
C GLU A 42 0.80 7.41 15.39
N ASN A 43 0.91 6.64 14.33
CA ASN A 43 2.16 5.96 13.98
C ASN A 43 2.71 6.36 12.60
N LEU A 44 2.02 7.24 11.88
CA LEU A 44 2.42 7.68 10.55
C LEU A 44 3.79 8.37 10.52
N GLN A 45 4.20 9.09 11.60
CA GLN A 45 5.53 9.69 11.69
C GLN A 45 6.65 8.63 11.62
N TYR A 46 6.41 7.40 12.13
CA TYR A 46 7.42 6.33 12.07
C TYR A 46 7.62 5.80 10.65
N TRP A 47 6.63 5.97 9.76
CA TRP A 47 6.81 5.70 8.35
C TRP A 47 7.90 6.62 7.76
N PHE A 48 7.80 7.92 8.01
CA PHE A 48 8.79 8.92 7.53
C PHE A 48 10.16 8.74 8.18
N ARG A 49 10.20 8.49 9.51
CA ARG A 49 11.45 8.17 10.22
C ARG A 49 12.11 6.91 9.66
N GLY A 50 11.31 5.88 9.37
CA GLY A 50 11.79 4.64 8.75
C GLY A 50 12.36 4.86 7.37
N VAL A 51 11.72 5.65 6.53
CA VAL A 51 12.22 5.99 5.20
C VAL A 51 13.53 6.77 5.30
N GLU A 52 13.59 7.83 6.12
CA GLU A 52 14.80 8.62 6.29
C GLU A 52 15.98 7.80 6.80
N LYS A 53 15.75 6.96 7.81
CA LYS A 53 16.81 6.16 8.45
C LYS A 53 17.26 4.98 7.61
N PHE A 54 16.32 4.26 7.00
CA PHE A 54 16.58 2.95 6.39
C PHE A 54 16.55 2.94 4.86
N ALA A 55 15.99 3.99 4.23
CA ALA A 55 15.94 4.16 2.78
C ALA A 55 16.28 5.61 2.35
N PRO A 56 17.40 6.23 2.83
CA PRO A 56 17.73 7.63 2.55
C PRO A 56 17.97 7.92 1.07
N TRP A 57 18.17 6.91 0.24
CA TRP A 57 18.36 6.96 -1.19
C TRP A 57 17.08 7.25 -1.97
N VAL A 58 15.88 7.17 -1.35
CA VAL A 58 14.61 7.45 -2.03
C VAL A 58 14.69 8.80 -2.77
N ASN A 59 14.22 8.81 -4.03
CA ASN A 59 14.29 10.00 -4.86
C ASN A 59 13.26 11.03 -4.39
N HIS A 60 11.98 10.64 -4.29
CA HIS A 60 10.89 11.52 -3.88
C HIS A 60 9.76 10.73 -3.22
N ILE A 61 8.98 11.41 -2.37
CA ILE A 61 7.82 10.87 -1.67
C ILE A 61 6.59 11.67 -2.12
N TYR A 62 5.60 10.97 -2.65
CA TYR A 62 4.28 11.52 -2.95
C TYR A 62 3.31 11.09 -1.86
N PHE A 63 2.97 12.03 -0.98
CA PHE A 63 2.02 11.83 0.11
C PHE A 63 0.62 12.18 -0.39
N VAL A 64 -0.19 11.16 -0.62
CA VAL A 64 -1.51 11.29 -1.26
C VAL A 64 -2.60 11.41 -0.21
N THR A 65 -3.40 12.48 -0.25
CA THR A 65 -4.46 12.73 0.73
C THR A 65 -5.75 13.21 0.08
N TRP A 66 -6.84 13.17 0.84
CA TRP A 66 -8.09 13.84 0.44
C TRP A 66 -7.96 15.38 0.42
N GLY A 67 -6.99 15.94 1.16
CA GLY A 67 -6.71 17.37 1.29
C GLY A 67 -6.25 17.78 2.69
N HIS A 68 -6.44 16.90 3.69
CA HIS A 68 -5.93 17.12 5.04
C HIS A 68 -4.45 16.73 5.15
N ILE A 69 -3.75 17.36 6.08
CA ILE A 69 -2.31 17.19 6.30
C ILE A 69 -2.08 17.04 7.80
N PRO A 70 -1.27 16.04 8.23
CA PRO A 70 -0.90 15.93 9.63
C PRO A 70 -0.19 17.20 10.12
N SER A 71 -0.59 17.73 11.29
CA SER A 71 -0.06 18.99 11.82
C SER A 71 1.44 19.00 12.10
N TRP A 72 2.03 17.82 12.25
CA TRP A 72 3.46 17.64 12.49
C TRP A 72 4.30 17.50 11.20
N LEU A 73 3.66 17.34 10.01
CA LEU A 73 4.36 17.07 8.77
C LEU A 73 4.98 18.35 8.19
N ASN A 74 6.28 18.31 7.93
CA ASN A 74 7.01 19.36 7.23
C ASN A 74 6.78 19.24 5.71
N THR A 75 5.82 19.98 5.19
CA THR A 75 5.46 19.98 3.77
C THR A 75 6.49 20.67 2.87
N ASP A 76 7.42 21.44 3.46
CA ASP A 76 8.48 22.15 2.71
C ASP A 76 9.72 21.27 2.49
N HIS A 77 9.69 20.01 2.95
CA HIS A 77 10.81 19.10 2.75
C HIS A 77 11.05 18.82 1.26
N PRO A 78 12.30 18.99 0.72
CA PRO A 78 12.58 18.94 -0.73
C PRO A 78 12.27 17.59 -1.41
N LYS A 79 12.19 16.50 -0.64
CA LYS A 79 11.82 15.17 -1.15
C LYS A 79 10.36 14.83 -0.93
N LEU A 80 9.50 15.77 -0.52
CA LEU A 80 8.09 15.52 -0.25
C LEU A 80 7.20 16.37 -1.14
N THR A 81 6.20 15.76 -1.73
CA THR A 81 5.08 16.46 -2.36
C THR A 81 3.76 15.93 -1.81
N VAL A 82 2.96 16.82 -1.24
CA VAL A 82 1.57 16.51 -0.89
C VAL A 82 0.75 16.55 -2.16
N VAL A 83 0.03 15.47 -2.43
CA VAL A 83 -0.81 15.30 -3.62
C VAL A 83 -2.25 15.07 -3.17
N LYS A 84 -3.16 15.94 -3.57
CA LYS A 84 -4.58 15.74 -3.31
C LYS A 84 -5.18 14.79 -4.34
N HIS A 85 -6.25 14.11 -3.98
CA HIS A 85 -7.00 13.27 -4.92
C HIS A 85 -7.37 14.03 -6.20
N GLU A 86 -7.77 15.30 -6.09
CA GLU A 86 -8.17 16.16 -7.22
C GLU A 86 -7.02 16.54 -8.16
N ASP A 87 -5.76 16.42 -7.72
CA ASP A 87 -4.59 16.79 -8.53
C ASP A 87 -4.26 15.75 -9.61
N TYR A 88 -4.74 14.51 -9.46
CA TYR A 88 -4.38 13.43 -10.38
C TYR A 88 -5.54 12.48 -10.75
N ILE A 89 -6.58 12.40 -9.93
CA ILE A 89 -7.75 11.56 -10.23
C ILE A 89 -8.73 12.37 -11.09
N PRO A 90 -9.20 11.83 -12.24
CA PRO A 90 -10.21 12.48 -13.06
C PRO A 90 -11.47 12.86 -12.26
N LYS A 91 -11.99 14.08 -12.50
CA LYS A 91 -13.11 14.65 -11.73
C LYS A 91 -14.35 13.75 -11.65
N GLN A 92 -14.61 12.97 -12.71
CA GLN A 92 -15.75 12.04 -12.76
C GLN A 92 -15.68 10.91 -11.72
N TYR A 93 -14.51 10.65 -11.16
CA TYR A 93 -14.28 9.63 -10.14
C TYR A 93 -14.31 10.18 -8.71
N LEU A 94 -14.40 11.50 -8.56
CA LEU A 94 -14.39 12.20 -7.28
C LEU A 94 -15.79 12.61 -6.82
N PRO A 95 -16.04 12.69 -5.50
CA PRO A 95 -15.16 12.22 -4.45
C PRO A 95 -15.12 10.68 -4.40
N THR A 96 -14.04 10.13 -3.85
CA THR A 96 -13.93 8.69 -3.58
C THR A 96 -13.60 8.42 -2.13
N PHE A 97 -14.19 7.36 -1.57
CA PHE A 97 -13.96 6.84 -0.21
C PHE A 97 -13.44 5.39 -0.27
N SER A 98 -12.95 5.01 -1.44
CA SER A 98 -12.32 3.73 -1.73
C SER A 98 -10.86 3.93 -2.12
N SER A 99 -9.95 3.08 -1.63
CA SER A 99 -8.55 3.11 -2.06
C SER A 99 -8.37 2.72 -3.53
N HIS A 100 -9.30 1.95 -4.11
CA HIS A 100 -9.14 1.42 -5.48
C HIS A 100 -9.02 2.51 -6.55
N PRO A 101 -9.90 3.55 -6.62
CA PRO A 101 -9.68 4.64 -7.56
C PRO A 101 -8.40 5.44 -7.29
N ILE A 102 -7.99 5.58 -6.01
CA ILE A 102 -6.75 6.24 -5.60
C ILE A 102 -5.56 5.46 -6.18
N GLU A 103 -5.53 4.15 -5.94
CA GLU A 103 -4.48 3.23 -6.37
C GLU A 103 -4.40 3.11 -7.90
N LEU A 104 -5.51 2.93 -8.58
CA LEU A 104 -5.57 2.70 -10.03
C LEU A 104 -5.12 3.93 -10.85
N ASN A 105 -5.17 5.13 -10.28
CA ASN A 105 -4.79 6.37 -10.96
C ASN A 105 -3.38 6.88 -10.61
N MET A 106 -2.59 6.21 -9.77
CA MET A 106 -1.28 6.70 -9.30
C MET A 106 -0.32 7.12 -10.43
N HIS A 107 -0.36 6.45 -11.57
CA HIS A 107 0.46 6.79 -12.75
C HIS A 107 0.21 8.23 -13.27
N ARG A 108 -0.92 8.85 -12.92
CA ARG A 108 -1.28 10.21 -13.30
C ARG A 108 -0.67 11.27 -12.37
N ILE A 109 -0.03 10.88 -11.28
CA ILE A 109 0.67 11.81 -10.39
C ILE A 109 1.77 12.51 -11.19
N ARG A 110 1.70 13.86 -11.21
CA ARG A 110 2.65 14.67 -11.95
C ARG A 110 4.06 14.54 -11.35
N GLY A 111 5.03 14.18 -12.18
CA GLY A 111 6.43 14.04 -11.78
C GLY A 111 6.80 12.65 -11.25
N LEU A 112 5.83 11.74 -11.07
CA LEU A 112 6.10 10.37 -10.65
C LEU A 112 7.04 9.67 -11.63
N SER A 113 8.11 9.07 -11.09
CA SER A 113 9.12 8.32 -11.85
C SER A 113 8.53 7.03 -12.44
N GLU A 114 9.23 6.48 -13.45
CA GLU A 114 8.88 5.17 -14.03
C GLU A 114 8.87 4.06 -12.97
N GLN A 115 9.87 4.07 -12.09
CA GLN A 115 9.97 3.12 -10.98
C GLN A 115 9.42 3.77 -9.71
N PHE A 116 8.38 3.19 -9.14
CA PHE A 116 7.83 3.66 -7.87
C PHE A 116 7.39 2.51 -6.97
N VAL A 117 7.37 2.77 -5.69
CA VAL A 117 6.90 1.83 -4.66
C VAL A 117 5.68 2.40 -3.99
N TYR A 118 4.61 1.64 -4.00
CA TYR A 118 3.37 1.93 -3.28
C TYR A 118 3.42 1.34 -1.87
N PHE A 119 3.07 2.15 -0.90
CA PHE A 119 2.88 1.75 0.50
C PHE A 119 1.44 1.99 0.93
N ASN A 120 0.92 1.14 1.80
CA ASN A 120 -0.20 1.51 2.64
C ASN A 120 0.31 2.24 3.91
N ASP A 121 -0.53 3.01 4.56
CA ASP A 121 -0.20 3.75 5.79
C ASP A 121 0.04 2.85 7.02
N ASP A 122 -0.29 1.58 6.93
CA ASP A 122 -0.01 0.52 7.90
C ASP A 122 1.28 -0.28 7.61
N THR A 123 2.05 0.11 6.60
CA THR A 123 3.23 -0.63 6.10
C THR A 123 4.52 0.17 6.28
N PHE A 124 5.42 -0.31 7.14
CA PHE A 124 6.60 0.41 7.62
C PHE A 124 7.91 -0.24 7.18
N ILE A 125 8.91 0.57 6.83
CA ILE A 125 10.29 0.14 6.70
C ILE A 125 10.93 0.16 8.09
N ILE A 126 11.38 -1.00 8.57
CA ILE A 126 11.90 -1.17 9.92
C ILE A 126 13.37 -1.65 9.97
N ASN A 127 13.99 -1.84 8.82
CA ASN A 127 15.39 -2.23 8.71
C ASN A 127 15.96 -1.69 7.39
N LYS A 128 17.29 -1.69 7.27
CA LYS A 128 18.01 -1.15 6.11
C LYS A 128 17.49 -1.72 4.80
N MET A 129 17.10 -0.82 3.88
CA MET A 129 16.68 -1.10 2.52
C MET A 129 17.70 -0.59 1.52
N GLU A 130 17.95 -1.37 0.48
CA GLU A 130 18.72 -0.94 -0.68
C GLU A 130 17.78 -0.76 -1.88
N PRO A 131 18.12 0.07 -2.87
CA PRO A 131 17.32 0.20 -4.10
C PRO A 131 17.01 -1.15 -4.76
N GLU A 132 17.97 -2.09 -4.69
CA GLU A 132 17.87 -3.44 -5.24
C GLU A 132 16.89 -4.34 -4.49
N ASP A 133 16.40 -3.94 -3.33
CA ASP A 133 15.30 -4.61 -2.64
C ASP A 133 13.95 -4.34 -3.32
N PHE A 134 13.83 -3.22 -4.05
CA PHE A 134 12.61 -2.84 -4.76
C PHE A 134 12.71 -3.00 -6.27
N PHE A 135 13.88 -2.72 -6.86
CA PHE A 135 14.12 -2.85 -8.30
C PHE A 135 15.48 -3.47 -8.58
N ARG A 136 15.55 -4.31 -9.60
CA ARG A 136 16.80 -4.87 -10.11
C ARG A 136 16.73 -4.95 -11.64
N ASN A 137 17.79 -4.55 -12.32
CA ASN A 137 17.84 -4.52 -13.78
C ASN A 137 16.69 -3.69 -14.40
N GLY A 138 16.25 -2.62 -13.74
CA GLY A 138 15.12 -1.81 -14.19
C GLY A 138 13.74 -2.41 -13.91
N LEU A 139 13.65 -3.61 -13.32
CA LEU A 139 12.40 -4.34 -13.08
C LEU A 139 12.04 -4.41 -11.59
N PRO A 140 10.73 -4.37 -11.26
CA PRO A 140 10.24 -4.54 -9.90
C PRO A 140 10.68 -5.86 -9.28
N ARG A 141 11.07 -5.83 -8.02
CA ARG A 141 11.36 -7.04 -7.22
C ARG A 141 10.08 -7.58 -6.61
N ASP A 142 9.77 -8.84 -6.91
CA ASP A 142 8.55 -9.45 -6.39
C ASP A 142 8.63 -10.98 -6.34
N TYR A 143 7.60 -11.62 -5.80
CA TYR A 143 7.48 -13.07 -5.74
C TYR A 143 6.17 -13.54 -6.38
N CYS A 144 6.29 -14.06 -7.58
CA CYS A 144 5.18 -14.66 -8.33
C CYS A 144 4.90 -16.08 -7.80
N ILE A 145 4.09 -16.16 -6.74
CA ILE A 145 3.70 -17.43 -6.12
C ILE A 145 2.20 -17.60 -6.27
N GLU A 146 1.81 -18.52 -7.13
CA GLU A 146 0.40 -18.87 -7.32
C GLU A 146 -0.14 -19.63 -6.10
N THR A 147 -1.39 -19.38 -5.75
CA THR A 147 -2.07 -20.01 -4.62
C THR A 147 -3.56 -20.16 -4.89
N ALA A 148 -4.18 -21.17 -4.30
CA ALA A 148 -5.63 -21.24 -4.25
C ALA A 148 -6.19 -20.06 -3.44
N LEU A 149 -7.29 -19.51 -3.92
CA LEU A 149 -8.06 -18.50 -3.21
C LEU A 149 -9.09 -19.18 -2.31
N VAL A 150 -9.18 -18.73 -1.07
CA VAL A 150 -10.17 -19.20 -0.09
C VAL A 150 -10.94 -17.99 0.42
N GLN A 151 -12.26 -18.07 0.40
CA GLN A 151 -13.16 -17.11 1.03
C GLN A 151 -13.53 -17.64 2.41
N ASP A 152 -13.23 -16.89 3.45
CA ASP A 152 -13.51 -17.24 4.86
C ASP A 152 -14.65 -16.43 5.47
N ASP A 153 -15.01 -15.29 4.85
CA ASP A 153 -16.12 -14.43 5.26
C ASP A 153 -16.89 -13.93 4.04
N ILE A 154 -18.17 -14.31 3.93
CA ILE A 154 -19.06 -13.93 2.82
C ILE A 154 -19.27 -12.41 2.71
N ASN A 155 -19.13 -11.68 3.81
CA ASN A 155 -19.31 -10.22 3.86
C ASN A 155 -18.02 -9.46 3.47
N ASN A 156 -16.89 -10.14 3.41
CA ASN A 156 -15.61 -9.53 3.03
C ASN A 156 -15.45 -9.57 1.50
N PRO A 157 -15.50 -8.44 0.79
CA PRO A 157 -15.38 -8.43 -0.67
C PRO A 157 -13.97 -8.73 -1.17
N PHE A 158 -12.98 -8.83 -0.29
CA PHE A 158 -11.56 -8.92 -0.65
C PHE A 158 -11.24 -10.10 -1.56
N ALA A 159 -11.77 -11.29 -1.26
CA ALA A 159 -11.53 -12.46 -2.10
C ALA A 159 -12.15 -12.29 -3.51
N CYS A 160 -13.31 -11.64 -3.61
CA CYS A 160 -13.91 -11.30 -4.91
C CYS A 160 -12.99 -10.38 -5.71
N ILE A 161 -12.43 -9.36 -5.08
CA ILE A 161 -11.52 -8.39 -5.72
C ILE A 161 -10.26 -9.11 -6.23
N ILE A 162 -9.67 -9.99 -5.41
CA ILE A 162 -8.50 -10.78 -5.81
C ILE A 162 -8.82 -11.72 -6.97
N MET A 163 -10.01 -12.32 -6.96
CA MET A 163 -10.49 -13.18 -8.06
C MET A 163 -10.70 -12.36 -9.34
N ASN A 164 -11.27 -11.15 -9.24
CA ASN A 164 -11.45 -10.27 -10.39
C ASN A 164 -10.11 -9.85 -11.01
N ASN A 165 -9.10 -9.54 -10.17
CA ASN A 165 -7.74 -9.24 -10.65
C ASN A 165 -7.14 -10.43 -11.43
N ALA A 166 -7.34 -11.67 -10.93
CA ALA A 166 -6.88 -12.87 -11.63
C ALA A 166 -7.68 -13.15 -12.91
N ALA A 167 -9.01 -12.96 -12.86
CA ALA A 167 -9.87 -13.12 -14.03
C ALA A 167 -9.48 -12.16 -15.16
N LEU A 168 -9.14 -10.90 -14.82
CA LEU A 168 -8.75 -9.91 -15.80
C LEU A 168 -7.47 -10.33 -16.54
N VAL A 169 -6.44 -10.80 -15.84
CA VAL A 169 -5.23 -11.29 -16.53
C VAL A 169 -5.47 -12.59 -17.29
N ASN A 170 -6.39 -13.45 -16.84
CA ASN A 170 -6.77 -14.67 -17.56
C ASN A 170 -7.47 -14.40 -18.90
N MET A 171 -8.08 -13.22 -19.07
CA MET A 171 -8.68 -12.82 -20.34
C MET A 171 -7.62 -12.55 -21.43
N HIS A 172 -6.41 -12.15 -21.03
CA HIS A 172 -5.33 -11.74 -21.94
C HIS A 172 -4.22 -12.78 -22.07
N TYR A 173 -4.00 -13.62 -21.06
CA TYR A 173 -2.80 -14.43 -20.95
C TYR A 173 -3.09 -15.92 -20.78
N SER A 174 -2.51 -16.73 -21.65
CA SER A 174 -2.49 -18.19 -21.45
C SER A 174 -1.45 -18.56 -20.38
N LYS A 175 -1.90 -19.21 -19.30
CA LYS A 175 -1.02 -19.66 -18.22
C LYS A 175 0.14 -20.50 -18.71
N ARG A 176 -0.12 -21.44 -19.65
CA ARG A 176 0.91 -22.31 -20.21
C ARG A 176 2.00 -21.52 -20.94
N GLU A 177 1.62 -20.51 -21.72
CA GLU A 177 2.55 -19.68 -22.45
C GLU A 177 3.36 -18.78 -21.53
N VAL A 178 2.72 -18.14 -20.53
CA VAL A 178 3.38 -17.30 -19.54
C VAL A 178 4.42 -18.09 -18.76
N ILE A 179 4.06 -19.26 -18.24
CA ILE A 179 4.99 -20.13 -17.51
C ILE A 179 6.10 -20.61 -18.43
N GLY A 180 5.78 -21.01 -19.66
CA GLY A 180 6.78 -21.47 -20.64
C GLY A 180 7.84 -20.41 -20.95
N ARG A 181 7.43 -19.14 -21.14
CA ARG A 181 8.35 -18.02 -21.40
C ARG A 181 9.15 -17.61 -20.17
N ASN A 182 8.56 -17.71 -18.96
CA ASN A 182 9.11 -17.18 -17.73
C ASN A 182 9.45 -18.26 -16.70
N TRP A 183 9.67 -19.52 -17.11
CA TRP A 183 9.79 -20.64 -16.18
C TRP A 183 10.89 -20.47 -15.11
N LYS A 184 12.03 -19.82 -15.45
CA LYS A 184 13.12 -19.53 -14.50
C LYS A 184 12.70 -18.56 -13.40
N LYS A 185 11.84 -17.59 -13.71
CA LYS A 185 11.27 -16.65 -12.75
C LYS A 185 10.14 -17.31 -11.95
N TRP A 186 9.36 -18.19 -12.59
CA TRP A 186 8.24 -18.90 -11.97
C TRP A 186 8.68 -19.92 -10.92
N PHE A 187 9.76 -20.64 -11.18
CA PHE A 187 10.33 -21.66 -10.28
C PHE A 187 11.64 -21.21 -9.65
N HIS A 188 11.76 -19.93 -9.31
CA HIS A 188 13.00 -19.36 -8.82
C HIS A 188 13.31 -19.78 -7.37
N PRO A 189 14.59 -20.15 -7.04
CA PRO A 189 14.99 -20.59 -5.69
C PRO A 189 14.75 -19.57 -4.58
N ALA A 190 14.69 -18.27 -4.89
CA ALA A 190 14.39 -17.21 -3.93
C ALA A 190 13.05 -17.42 -3.20
N TYR A 191 12.10 -18.12 -3.80
CA TYR A 191 10.80 -18.42 -3.19
C TYR A 191 10.89 -19.49 -2.08
N GLY A 192 12.04 -20.19 -1.95
CA GLY A 192 12.23 -21.26 -0.98
C GLY A 192 11.17 -22.36 -1.15
N LYS A 193 10.64 -22.85 -0.02
CA LYS A 193 9.59 -23.90 -0.05
C LYS A 193 8.29 -23.48 -0.77
N MET A 194 8.07 -22.18 -0.97
CA MET A 194 6.84 -21.72 -1.63
C MET A 194 6.82 -22.00 -3.13
N VAL A 195 7.96 -22.34 -3.75
CA VAL A 195 8.00 -22.78 -5.15
C VAL A 195 7.12 -24.02 -5.41
N PHE A 196 6.93 -24.88 -4.40
CA PHE A 196 6.04 -26.04 -4.51
C PHE A 196 4.57 -25.64 -4.73
N ARG A 197 4.14 -24.45 -4.31
CA ARG A 197 2.79 -23.96 -4.62
C ARG A 197 2.62 -23.77 -6.13
N ASN A 198 3.59 -23.15 -6.79
CA ASN A 198 3.57 -23.00 -8.24
C ASN A 198 3.49 -24.36 -8.94
N MET A 199 4.18 -25.39 -8.43
CA MET A 199 4.08 -26.76 -8.97
C MET A 199 2.68 -27.37 -8.77
N LEU A 200 2.10 -27.22 -7.59
CA LEU A 200 0.76 -27.73 -7.28
C LEU A 200 -0.33 -27.06 -8.12
N MET A 201 -0.13 -25.83 -8.57
CA MET A 201 -1.09 -25.08 -9.37
C MET A 201 -0.95 -25.36 -10.88
N LEU A 202 0.07 -26.09 -11.34
CA LEU A 202 0.28 -26.40 -12.79
C LEU A 202 -0.88 -27.12 -13.46
N PRO A 203 -1.60 -28.06 -12.82
CA PRO A 203 -2.73 -28.76 -13.45
C PRO A 203 -3.91 -27.85 -13.79
N TYR A 204 -4.04 -26.70 -13.15
CA TYR A 204 -5.12 -25.76 -13.43
C TYR A 204 -4.83 -24.98 -14.72
N ARG A 205 -5.84 -24.88 -15.57
CA ARG A 205 -5.74 -24.23 -16.88
C ARG A 205 -5.51 -22.71 -16.75
N GLU A 206 -6.20 -22.10 -15.79
CA GLU A 206 -6.20 -20.65 -15.54
C GLU A 206 -5.45 -20.32 -14.24
N PHE A 207 -4.99 -19.07 -14.09
CA PHE A 207 -4.47 -18.57 -12.83
C PHE A 207 -5.60 -18.44 -11.80
N SER A 208 -5.42 -19.01 -10.62
CA SER A 208 -6.41 -18.91 -9.55
C SER A 208 -6.23 -17.59 -8.78
N SER A 209 -5.05 -17.38 -8.25
CA SER A 209 -4.68 -16.19 -7.47
C SER A 209 -3.19 -16.20 -7.22
N PHE A 210 -2.66 -15.08 -6.71
CA PHE A 210 -1.26 -14.99 -6.29
C PHE A 210 -1.17 -14.69 -4.80
N LYS A 211 -0.07 -15.16 -4.18
CA LYS A 211 0.17 -14.92 -2.76
C LYS A 211 0.10 -13.43 -2.45
N TYR A 212 -0.89 -13.09 -1.67
CA TYR A 212 -1.07 -11.78 -1.10
C TYR A 212 -0.21 -11.60 0.15
N SER A 213 0.48 -10.50 0.28
CA SER A 213 1.39 -10.25 1.40
C SER A 213 1.20 -8.89 2.08
N HIS A 214 0.22 -8.11 1.67
CA HIS A 214 -0.12 -6.78 2.22
C HIS A 214 1.10 -5.99 2.73
N ILE A 215 2.16 -5.96 1.92
CA ILE A 215 3.34 -5.11 2.12
C ILE A 215 3.44 -4.17 0.93
N SER A 216 4.47 -3.31 0.93
CA SER A 216 4.73 -2.43 -0.21
C SER A 216 4.81 -3.18 -1.54
N SER A 217 4.43 -2.52 -2.62
CA SER A 217 4.46 -3.08 -3.97
C SER A 217 5.27 -2.19 -4.90
N SER A 218 6.22 -2.78 -5.62
CA SER A 218 7.02 -2.09 -6.63
C SER A 218 6.34 -2.14 -8.00
N PHE A 219 6.25 -0.98 -8.66
CA PHE A 219 5.54 -0.83 -9.91
C PHE A 219 6.33 -0.06 -10.95
N LEU A 220 6.06 -0.37 -12.23
CA LEU A 220 6.40 0.46 -13.37
C LEU A 220 5.20 1.32 -13.74
N LYS A 221 5.41 2.62 -13.92
CA LYS A 221 4.37 3.55 -14.37
C LYS A 221 3.79 3.13 -15.73
N SER A 222 4.65 2.70 -16.63
CA SER A 222 4.27 2.18 -17.95
C SER A 222 3.32 0.97 -17.88
N THR A 223 3.40 0.14 -16.83
CA THR A 223 2.43 -0.95 -16.63
C THR A 223 1.02 -0.41 -16.38
N PHE A 224 0.88 0.65 -15.59
CA PHE A 224 -0.44 1.28 -15.38
C PHE A 224 -1.00 1.85 -16.68
N GLU A 225 -0.16 2.55 -17.46
CA GLU A 225 -0.56 3.12 -18.75
C GLU A 225 -1.00 2.02 -19.72
N GLU A 226 -0.31 0.89 -19.72
CA GLU A 226 -0.65 -0.28 -20.53
C GLU A 226 -1.99 -0.89 -20.10
N VAL A 227 -2.19 -1.19 -18.81
CA VAL A 227 -3.43 -1.78 -18.30
C VAL A 227 -4.62 -0.83 -18.52
N TRP A 228 -4.43 0.48 -18.34
CA TRP A 228 -5.48 1.45 -18.67
C TRP A 228 -5.84 1.50 -20.16
N ARG A 229 -4.88 1.23 -21.04
CA ARG A 229 -5.13 1.16 -22.48
C ARG A 229 -5.90 -0.10 -22.86
N GLU A 230 -5.54 -1.25 -22.25
CA GLU A 230 -6.14 -2.54 -22.57
C GLU A 230 -7.50 -2.75 -21.86
N GLU A 231 -7.64 -2.30 -20.61
CA GLU A 231 -8.77 -2.58 -19.73
C GLU A 231 -9.46 -1.30 -19.22
N GLY A 232 -9.39 -0.21 -19.98
CA GLY A 232 -9.92 1.09 -19.61
C GLY A 232 -11.39 1.07 -19.21
N GLU A 233 -12.24 0.24 -19.82
CA GLU A 233 -13.66 0.12 -19.50
C GLU A 233 -13.88 -0.48 -18.10
N VAL A 234 -13.11 -1.51 -17.74
CA VAL A 234 -13.17 -2.15 -16.42
C VAL A 234 -12.70 -1.18 -15.36
N LEU A 235 -11.54 -0.51 -15.60
CA LEU A 235 -10.97 0.44 -14.65
C LEU A 235 -11.84 1.69 -14.48
N ASP A 236 -12.43 2.23 -15.55
CA ASP A 236 -13.39 3.35 -15.49
C ASP A 236 -14.61 2.99 -14.63
N ARG A 237 -15.19 1.80 -14.85
CA ARG A 237 -16.33 1.32 -14.06
C ARG A 237 -15.98 1.27 -12.57
N VAL A 238 -14.82 0.69 -12.20
CA VAL A 238 -14.35 0.62 -10.81
C VAL A 238 -14.12 2.02 -10.24
N CYS A 239 -13.48 2.90 -10.98
CA CYS A 239 -13.19 4.27 -10.52
C CYS A 239 -14.44 5.13 -10.32
N ARG A 240 -15.57 4.81 -10.96
CA ARG A 240 -16.86 5.49 -10.75
C ARG A 240 -17.55 5.09 -9.46
N THR A 241 -17.16 3.97 -8.84
CA THR A 241 -17.71 3.57 -7.54
C THR A 241 -17.10 4.42 -6.41
N ARG A 242 -17.94 4.91 -5.51
CA ARG A 242 -17.50 5.75 -4.38
C ARG A 242 -16.97 4.91 -3.22
N PHE A 243 -17.41 3.69 -3.12
CA PHE A 243 -17.10 2.74 -2.06
C PHE A 243 -16.64 1.41 -2.65
N ARG A 244 -15.94 0.61 -1.87
CA ARG A 244 -15.51 -0.73 -2.29
C ARG A 244 -16.70 -1.62 -2.64
N SER A 245 -16.57 -2.35 -3.73
CA SER A 245 -17.57 -3.28 -4.25
C SER A 245 -16.95 -4.64 -4.53
N PRO A 246 -17.70 -5.76 -4.39
CA PRO A 246 -17.23 -7.07 -4.81
C PRO A 246 -16.87 -7.15 -6.30
N GLY A 247 -17.38 -6.24 -7.13
CA GLY A 247 -17.04 -6.16 -8.56
C GLY A 247 -15.77 -5.38 -8.90
N ASP A 248 -15.06 -4.88 -7.89
CA ASP A 248 -13.86 -4.07 -8.11
C ASP A 248 -12.64 -4.92 -8.51
N VAL A 249 -11.68 -4.23 -9.11
CA VAL A 249 -10.27 -4.61 -9.17
C VAL A 249 -9.45 -3.53 -8.44
N ASN A 250 -8.21 -3.82 -8.10
CA ASN A 250 -7.32 -2.86 -7.43
C ASN A 250 -5.90 -2.92 -8.02
N GLN A 251 -4.92 -2.25 -7.39
CA GLN A 251 -3.53 -2.18 -7.87
C GLN A 251 -2.85 -3.54 -8.08
N TYR A 252 -3.39 -4.62 -7.49
CA TYR A 252 -2.82 -5.97 -7.74
C TYR A 252 -3.00 -6.43 -9.17
N VAL A 253 -3.95 -5.88 -9.94
CA VAL A 253 -4.03 -6.18 -11.38
C VAL A 253 -2.74 -5.75 -12.10
N MET A 254 -2.16 -4.59 -11.74
CA MET A 254 -0.89 -4.11 -12.31
C MET A 254 0.26 -5.05 -11.96
N LYS A 255 0.30 -5.53 -10.71
CA LYS A 255 1.26 -6.52 -10.23
C LYS A 255 1.13 -7.85 -11.00
N TYR A 256 -0.08 -8.34 -11.18
CA TYR A 256 -0.33 -9.56 -11.94
C TYR A 256 0.04 -9.39 -13.42
N TRP A 257 -0.24 -8.22 -13.99
CA TRP A 257 0.18 -7.90 -15.36
C TRP A 257 1.71 -7.96 -15.51
N GLN A 258 2.46 -7.38 -14.57
CA GLN A 258 3.92 -7.49 -14.52
C GLN A 258 4.39 -8.96 -14.46
N TYR A 259 3.67 -9.83 -13.73
CA TYR A 259 3.99 -11.26 -13.70
C TYR A 259 3.76 -11.93 -15.05
N MET A 260 2.65 -11.64 -15.70
CA MET A 260 2.31 -12.23 -16.99
C MET A 260 3.34 -11.88 -18.07
N GLU A 261 3.81 -10.66 -18.06
CA GLU A 261 4.80 -10.17 -19.01
C GLU A 261 6.25 -10.50 -18.63
N GLY A 262 6.47 -11.08 -17.47
CA GLY A 262 7.81 -11.32 -16.95
C GLY A 262 8.56 -10.04 -16.58
N LYS A 263 7.87 -8.91 -16.43
CA LYS A 263 8.38 -7.60 -16.01
C LYS A 263 8.62 -7.53 -14.51
N TYR A 264 9.32 -8.51 -13.95
CA TYR A 264 9.70 -8.53 -12.53
C TYR A 264 10.99 -9.33 -12.33
N GLU A 265 11.69 -9.09 -11.22
CA GLU A 265 12.84 -9.88 -10.77
C GLU A 265 12.48 -10.65 -9.50
N PRO A 266 12.71 -11.98 -9.46
CA PRO A 266 12.34 -12.81 -8.32
C PRO A 266 12.97 -12.37 -7.00
N GLN A 267 12.14 -12.31 -5.93
CA GLN A 267 12.53 -11.92 -4.58
C GLN A 267 12.07 -12.94 -3.55
N SER A 268 12.74 -12.97 -2.41
CA SER A 268 12.31 -13.79 -1.27
C SER A 268 11.06 -13.19 -0.60
N PRO A 269 10.02 -13.99 -0.36
CA PRO A 269 8.84 -13.55 0.41
C PRO A 269 9.16 -13.17 1.87
N LYS A 270 10.38 -13.44 2.33
CA LYS A 270 10.84 -13.08 3.68
C LYS A 270 11.22 -11.62 3.85
N ILE A 271 11.18 -10.82 2.77
CA ILE A 271 11.46 -9.38 2.81
C ILE A 271 10.56 -8.64 3.81
N GLY A 272 9.31 -9.06 3.91
CA GLY A 272 8.34 -8.45 4.79
C GLY A 272 7.49 -9.45 5.56
N LYS A 273 6.78 -8.92 6.56
CA LYS A 273 5.81 -9.64 7.38
C LYS A 273 4.52 -8.83 7.50
N PHE A 274 3.42 -9.54 7.58
CA PHE A 274 2.09 -8.99 7.84
C PHE A 274 1.57 -9.55 9.15
N PHE A 275 1.09 -8.67 10.02
CA PHE A 275 0.48 -9.03 11.28
C PHE A 275 -0.80 -8.24 11.51
N THR A 276 -1.69 -8.85 12.26
CA THR A 276 -2.98 -8.27 12.66
C THR A 276 -2.92 -7.95 14.15
N ILE A 277 -3.24 -6.72 14.52
CA ILE A 277 -3.31 -6.26 15.93
C ILE A 277 -4.40 -7.06 16.64
N GLY A 278 -4.17 -7.36 17.91
CA GLY A 278 -5.06 -8.19 18.71
C GLY A 278 -4.81 -9.70 18.55
N LEU A 279 -4.35 -10.14 17.39
CA LEU A 279 -4.01 -11.56 17.14
C LEU A 279 -2.52 -11.85 17.27
N HIS A 280 -1.67 -10.89 16.95
CA HIS A 280 -0.22 -11.09 16.80
C HIS A 280 0.62 -10.11 17.62
N ASP A 281 0.10 -9.52 18.69
CA ASP A 281 0.74 -8.42 19.43
C ASP A 281 2.17 -8.73 19.86
N ARG A 282 2.42 -9.93 20.45
CA ARG A 282 3.76 -10.33 20.85
C ARG A 282 4.73 -10.41 19.67
N GLN A 283 4.25 -10.91 18.53
CA GLN A 283 5.07 -11.03 17.30
C GLN A 283 5.36 -9.65 16.71
N ILE A 284 4.40 -8.73 16.74
CA ILE A 284 4.57 -7.34 16.29
C ILE A 284 5.70 -6.67 17.08
N HIS A 285 5.63 -6.73 18.44
CA HIS A 285 6.64 -6.12 19.29
C HIS A 285 8.01 -6.77 19.12
N ASP A 286 8.08 -8.11 19.02
CA ASP A 286 9.33 -8.86 18.82
C ASP A 286 9.96 -8.53 17.45
N VAL A 287 9.14 -8.43 16.40
CA VAL A 287 9.63 -8.11 15.06
C VAL A 287 10.09 -6.66 14.95
N LEU A 288 9.36 -5.71 15.53
CA LEU A 288 9.76 -4.31 15.57
C LEU A 288 11.09 -4.14 16.31
N ARG A 289 11.14 -4.51 17.60
CA ARG A 289 12.31 -4.29 18.45
C ARG A 289 13.58 -4.97 17.96
N ASN A 290 13.44 -6.14 17.37
CA ASN A 290 14.58 -6.93 16.86
C ASN A 290 14.77 -6.84 15.34
N GLN A 291 14.02 -5.97 14.66
CA GLN A 291 14.13 -5.72 13.21
C GLN A 291 14.20 -6.99 12.35
N LYS A 292 13.31 -7.97 12.63
CA LYS A 292 13.36 -9.35 12.07
C LYS A 292 12.90 -9.46 10.61
N CYS A 293 12.55 -8.35 9.97
CA CYS A 293 12.29 -8.23 8.53
C CYS A 293 12.64 -6.81 8.09
N LYS A 294 12.54 -6.54 6.81
CA LYS A 294 12.79 -5.19 6.27
C LYS A 294 11.52 -4.35 6.24
N ILE A 295 10.40 -4.97 5.91
CA ILE A 295 9.09 -4.32 5.78
C ILE A 295 8.10 -5.01 6.72
N LEU A 296 7.35 -4.23 7.47
CA LEU A 296 6.34 -4.70 8.40
C LEU A 296 5.01 -4.03 8.13
N CYS A 297 3.96 -4.81 7.88
CA CYS A 297 2.59 -4.33 7.90
C CYS A 297 1.93 -4.68 9.23
N ILE A 298 1.24 -3.70 9.82
CA ILE A 298 0.52 -3.80 11.10
C ILE A 298 -0.94 -3.45 10.84
N ASN A 299 -1.72 -4.46 10.48
CA ASN A 299 -3.12 -4.28 10.09
C ASN A 299 -4.04 -4.14 11.29
N ASP A 300 -4.96 -3.17 11.24
CA ASP A 300 -6.00 -2.98 12.24
C ASP A 300 -7.18 -3.96 12.04
N THR A 301 -7.89 -4.24 13.11
CA THR A 301 -9.12 -5.03 13.12
C THR A 301 -10.14 -4.48 14.13
N GLU A 302 -11.39 -4.95 14.02
CA GLU A 302 -12.43 -4.54 14.97
C GLU A 302 -12.17 -5.05 16.39
N ASN A 303 -11.54 -6.23 16.53
CA ASN A 303 -11.35 -6.95 17.80
C ASN A 303 -9.94 -6.72 18.38
N ILE A 304 -9.63 -5.51 18.82
CA ILE A 304 -8.29 -5.15 19.32
C ILE A 304 -8.16 -5.08 20.85
N GLY A 305 -9.24 -5.30 21.60
CA GLY A 305 -9.22 -5.16 23.07
C GLY A 305 -9.07 -3.69 23.50
N ASP A 306 -8.13 -3.42 24.43
CA ASP A 306 -7.84 -2.04 24.88
C ASP A 306 -7.01 -1.29 23.82
N PHE A 307 -7.69 -0.49 22.99
CA PHE A 307 -7.07 0.33 21.95
C PHE A 307 -5.96 1.26 22.48
N ARG A 308 -6.20 1.91 23.63
CA ARG A 308 -5.22 2.86 24.20
C ARG A 308 -3.94 2.15 24.62
N GLN A 309 -4.06 0.95 25.21
CA GLN A 309 -2.91 0.16 25.61
C GLN A 309 -2.15 -0.37 24.38
N GLN A 310 -2.85 -0.89 23.38
CA GLN A 310 -2.24 -1.37 22.12
C GLN A 310 -1.49 -0.25 21.40
N LYS A 311 -2.12 0.92 21.28
CA LYS A 311 -1.49 2.11 20.69
C LYS A 311 -0.20 2.49 21.39
N ARG A 312 -0.18 2.55 22.74
CA ARG A 312 1.05 2.81 23.51
C ARG A 312 2.12 1.77 23.25
N ASN A 313 1.78 0.49 23.33
CA ASN A 313 2.73 -0.61 23.13
C ASN A 313 3.39 -0.59 21.74
N ILE A 314 2.61 -0.32 20.71
CA ILE A 314 3.11 -0.20 19.31
C ILE A 314 4.03 1.02 19.21
N LYS A 315 3.61 2.17 19.76
CA LYS A 315 4.42 3.39 19.81
C LYS A 315 5.76 3.14 20.50
N ASP A 316 5.77 2.54 21.69
CA ASP A 316 7.00 2.23 22.44
C ASP A 316 7.94 1.29 21.65
N SER A 317 7.36 0.39 20.85
CA SER A 317 8.16 -0.51 20.01
C SER A 317 8.79 0.22 18.83
N PHE A 318 8.08 1.17 18.21
CA PHE A 318 8.66 2.04 17.19
C PHE A 318 9.74 2.97 17.77
N GLU A 319 9.47 3.61 18.93
CA GLU A 319 10.43 4.49 19.60
C GLU A 319 11.75 3.75 19.93
N SER A 320 11.71 2.45 20.20
CA SER A 320 12.93 1.67 20.47
C SER A 320 13.89 1.57 19.27
N ILE A 321 13.38 1.75 18.04
CA ILE A 321 14.19 1.68 16.81
C ILE A 321 14.26 3.01 16.04
N LEU A 322 13.29 3.91 16.26
CA LEU A 322 13.10 5.18 15.57
C LEU A 322 12.81 6.33 16.56
N PRO A 323 13.67 6.57 17.58
CA PRO A 323 13.44 7.60 18.59
C PRO A 323 13.59 9.03 18.04
N GLU A 324 14.45 9.19 17.04
CA GLU A 324 14.77 10.51 16.50
C GLU A 324 13.71 10.97 15.50
N LYS A 325 13.30 12.24 15.62
CA LYS A 325 12.46 12.89 14.62
C LYS A 325 13.18 12.95 13.27
N SER A 326 12.43 12.76 12.21
CA SER A 326 12.92 12.94 10.84
C SER A 326 12.85 14.39 10.40
N ALA A 327 13.59 14.76 9.35
CA ALA A 327 13.47 16.06 8.69
C ALA A 327 12.08 16.29 8.05
N PHE A 328 11.28 15.24 7.92
CA PHE A 328 9.87 15.33 7.51
C PHE A 328 8.92 15.76 8.63
N GLU A 329 9.42 15.94 9.87
CA GLU A 329 8.64 16.40 11.02
C GLU A 329 9.02 17.84 11.36
N LEU A 330 8.01 18.70 11.63
CA LEU A 330 8.24 20.07 12.07
C LEU A 330 9.05 20.12 13.36
N SER A 331 10.03 21.03 13.43
CA SER A 331 10.77 21.30 14.65
C SER A 331 9.92 22.09 15.65
N TYR A 332 10.21 21.97 16.96
CA TYR A 332 9.54 22.76 17.99
C TYR A 332 9.65 24.30 17.78
N LYS A 333 10.61 24.75 16.95
CA LYS A 333 10.79 26.17 16.64
C LYS A 333 9.78 26.68 15.60
N ASP A 334 9.28 25.81 14.76
CA ASP A 334 8.36 26.18 13.66
C ASP A 334 6.90 26.14 14.12
N SER A 335 6.58 25.49 15.24
CA SER A 335 5.23 25.44 15.84
C SER A 335 4.92 26.63 16.76
N GLY A 336 5.89 27.51 17.05
CA GLY A 336 5.79 28.62 18.02
C GLY A 336 5.19 29.93 17.50
N GLY A 337 4.66 29.98 16.29
CA GLY A 337 4.16 31.22 15.67
C GLY A 337 2.66 31.50 15.76
N MET A 338 1.83 30.62 16.33
CA MET A 338 0.37 30.74 16.24
C MET A 338 -0.42 30.88 17.55
N TYR A 339 0.25 30.93 18.71
CA TYR A 339 -0.42 31.13 20.00
C TYR A 339 0.27 32.22 20.82
N ASP A 340 0.25 33.45 20.34
CA ASP A 340 0.43 34.62 21.20
C ASP A 340 -0.12 35.87 20.49
N LYS A 341 -1.41 36.01 20.47
CA LYS A 341 -2.12 37.31 20.35
C LYS A 341 -3.61 37.09 20.63
N LYS A 342 -3.98 37.16 21.92
CA LYS A 342 -5.20 37.78 22.46
C LYS A 342 -5.34 37.44 23.94
N CYS A 343 -4.77 38.28 24.76
CA CYS A 343 -5.27 38.65 26.05
C CYS A 343 -4.73 40.08 26.29
N ASP A 344 -5.55 41.04 25.94
CA ASP A 344 -5.68 42.33 26.57
C ASP A 344 -7.12 42.84 26.31
#